data_fecace8bb7ba170685340149f1ff9e8e
#
_entry.id   fecace8bb7ba170685340149f1ff9e8e
#
_cell.length_a   1.000
_cell.length_b   1.000
_cell.length_c   1.000
_cell.angle_alpha   90.00
_cell.angle_beta   90.00
_cell.angle_gamma   90.00
#
_symmetry.space_group_name_H-M   'P 1'
#
loop_
_entity.id
_entity.type
_entity.pdbx_description
1 polymer ?
#
loop_
_entity_poly.entity_id
_entity_poly.type
_entity_poly.pdbx_seq_one_letter_code
_entity_poly.pdbx_strand_id
1 'polypeptide(L)'
;MCPGIYSEVHKYEGDEETAMNKTAVKSFAVWARRKLISEITYRAGLLGVTENGAAEPLPQSTKDLQFFDVGTKKTAEVQGAEIAQRGALVAAIQGKARDMDYKAAFQSVAEEVAYTWFNRMAAIRFMEVNDYLPSRIRVLSSENPGKLEPDFVTTPFDAGLDLTPAERDRVLRLKDENRLDELFRMLFIKQCNKLHELLPELFEATSDYTELLLTLSFTDKDGVVYHLTHDIPESDFDIAHTGENGKTPGQVEIIGWLYQYYNTEPKDEVFALLKKNVKITKERIPAATQLFTPDWIVRYMVENSLGRLFVNAQCSVVSEQWT
;
A
#
# COMPACT_ATOMS: atom_id res chain seq x y z
N MET A 1 -23.91 -43.25 13.57
CA MET A 1 -24.18 -42.62 12.26
C MET A 1 -25.10 -41.44 12.50
N CYS A 2 -24.61 -40.21 12.42
CA CYS A 2 -25.46 -39.02 12.48
C CYS A 2 -26.11 -38.85 11.10
N PRO A 3 -27.45 -38.96 10.95
CA PRO A 3 -28.09 -38.71 9.69
C PRO A 3 -28.36 -37.22 9.50
N GLY A 4 -28.04 -36.67 8.38
CA GLY A 4 -28.67 -35.47 7.89
C GLY A 4 -27.89 -34.19 7.68
N ILE A 5 -26.61 -34.23 7.32
CA ILE A 5 -25.86 -32.99 6.96
C ILE A 5 -25.50 -32.93 5.44
N TYR A 6 -25.92 -33.86 4.64
CA TYR A 6 -25.56 -33.94 3.22
C TYR A 6 -26.70 -33.67 2.24
N SER A 7 -27.49 -32.64 2.43
CA SER A 7 -28.48 -32.30 1.42
C SER A 7 -28.84 -30.83 1.27
N GLU A 8 -27.85 -29.96 1.23
CA GLU A 8 -28.03 -28.64 0.62
C GLU A 8 -26.75 -28.23 -0.06
N VAL A 9 -26.57 -28.70 -1.27
CA VAL A 9 -25.75 -28.00 -2.25
C VAL A 9 -26.54 -26.76 -2.62
N HIS A 10 -26.42 -25.70 -1.84
CA HIS A 10 -26.93 -24.41 -2.24
C HIS A 10 -26.24 -24.01 -3.54
N LYS A 11 -27.01 -23.92 -4.61
CA LYS A 11 -26.66 -23.15 -5.78
C LYS A 11 -26.41 -21.73 -5.28
N TYR A 12 -25.15 -21.34 -5.20
CA TYR A 12 -24.79 -19.94 -5.06
C TYR A 12 -25.06 -19.24 -6.40
N GLU A 13 -26.31 -18.90 -6.65
CA GLU A 13 -26.66 -17.82 -7.55
C GLU A 13 -26.22 -16.56 -6.82
N GLY A 14 -25.17 -15.89 -7.32
CA GLY A 14 -24.64 -14.66 -6.74
C GLY A 14 -25.73 -13.60 -6.75
N ASP A 15 -26.14 -13.17 -5.57
CA ASP A 15 -26.89 -11.93 -5.39
C ASP A 15 -25.98 -10.78 -5.83
N GLU A 16 -26.19 -10.26 -7.03
CA GLU A 16 -25.40 -9.16 -7.64
C GLU A 16 -25.53 -7.82 -6.90
N GLU A 17 -26.42 -7.71 -5.90
CA GLU A 17 -26.73 -6.43 -5.25
C GLU A 17 -25.87 -6.05 -4.04
N THR A 18 -24.90 -6.88 -3.63
CA THR A 18 -24.02 -6.57 -2.48
C THR A 18 -22.54 -6.95 -2.71
N ALA A 19 -22.16 -7.21 -3.93
CA ALA A 19 -20.79 -7.56 -4.23
C ALA A 19 -19.91 -6.31 -4.35
N MET A 20 -18.72 -6.37 -3.73
CA MET A 20 -17.63 -5.38 -3.88
C MET A 20 -17.49 -4.93 -5.33
N ASN A 21 -17.33 -3.63 -5.56
CA ASN A 21 -17.13 -3.06 -6.89
C ASN A 21 -15.74 -3.37 -7.46
N LYS A 22 -15.53 -4.59 -7.94
CA LYS A 22 -14.26 -5.06 -8.52
C LYS A 22 -13.77 -4.21 -9.68
N THR A 23 -14.69 -3.55 -10.42
CA THR A 23 -14.32 -2.67 -11.53
C THR A 23 -13.66 -1.39 -11.01
N ALA A 24 -14.22 -0.77 -9.96
CA ALA A 24 -13.61 0.40 -9.32
C ALA A 24 -12.24 0.05 -8.72
N VAL A 25 -12.15 -1.04 -7.98
CA VAL A 25 -10.91 -1.54 -7.38
C VAL A 25 -9.83 -1.77 -8.46
N LYS A 26 -10.18 -2.42 -9.58
CA LYS A 26 -9.26 -2.67 -10.69
C LYS A 26 -8.80 -1.38 -11.34
N SER A 27 -9.74 -0.50 -11.68
CA SER A 27 -9.43 0.78 -12.33
C SER A 27 -8.50 1.62 -11.48
N PHE A 28 -8.80 1.73 -10.18
CA PHE A 28 -7.95 2.42 -9.22
C PHE A 28 -6.55 1.79 -9.14
N ALA A 29 -6.44 0.48 -8.94
CA ALA A 29 -5.14 -0.16 -8.71
C ALA A 29 -4.19 -0.01 -9.91
N VAL A 30 -4.69 -0.19 -11.14
CA VAL A 30 -3.91 -0.01 -12.37
C VAL A 30 -3.49 1.45 -12.55
N TRP A 31 -4.40 2.39 -12.32
CA TRP A 31 -4.11 3.82 -12.40
C TRP A 31 -3.12 4.25 -11.32
N ALA A 32 -3.32 3.85 -10.07
CA ALA A 32 -2.46 4.20 -8.94
C ALA A 32 -1.02 3.71 -9.12
N ARG A 33 -0.82 2.51 -9.68
CA ARG A 33 0.52 2.01 -10.03
C ARG A 33 1.25 2.97 -10.96
N ARG A 34 0.61 3.36 -12.07
CA ARG A 34 1.22 4.27 -13.04
C ARG A 34 1.50 5.65 -12.44
N LYS A 35 0.55 6.17 -11.67
CA LYS A 35 0.66 7.47 -11.00
C LYS A 35 1.82 7.48 -10.02
N LEU A 36 1.90 6.50 -9.12
CA LEU A 36 2.99 6.38 -8.14
C LEU A 36 4.36 6.27 -8.81
N ILE A 37 4.51 5.41 -9.80
CA ILE A 37 5.79 5.27 -10.53
C ILE A 37 6.19 6.59 -11.18
N SER A 38 5.23 7.30 -11.80
CA SER A 38 5.46 8.60 -12.42
C SER A 38 5.90 9.66 -11.40
N GLU A 39 5.22 9.75 -10.26
CA GLU A 39 5.53 10.70 -9.19
C GLU A 39 6.90 10.42 -8.55
N ILE A 40 7.20 9.16 -8.27
CA ILE A 40 8.49 8.72 -7.73
C ILE A 40 9.61 9.03 -8.71
N THR A 41 9.43 8.73 -9.99
CA THR A 41 10.39 9.04 -11.05
C THR A 41 10.62 10.55 -11.15
N TYR A 42 9.55 11.34 -11.12
CA TYR A 42 9.63 12.80 -11.10
C TYR A 42 10.38 13.31 -9.86
N ARG A 43 10.05 12.80 -8.69
CA ARG A 43 10.74 13.18 -7.43
C ARG A 43 12.22 12.81 -7.45
N ALA A 44 12.59 11.64 -7.95
CA ALA A 44 13.97 11.25 -8.13
C ALA A 44 14.71 12.21 -9.08
N GLY A 45 14.06 12.62 -10.18
CA GLY A 45 14.58 13.60 -11.10
C GLY A 45 14.87 14.97 -10.45
N LEU A 46 13.98 15.41 -9.54
CA LEU A 46 14.19 16.64 -8.74
C LEU A 46 15.41 16.53 -7.78
N LEU A 47 15.88 15.33 -7.51
CA LEU A 47 17.08 15.06 -6.72
C LEU A 47 18.32 14.79 -7.58
N GLY A 48 18.24 15.01 -8.89
CA GLY A 48 19.30 14.74 -9.84
C GLY A 48 19.56 13.25 -10.07
N VAL A 49 18.56 12.39 -9.85
CA VAL A 49 18.63 10.94 -10.11
C VAL A 49 17.60 10.59 -11.19
N THR A 50 18.05 10.16 -12.35
CA THR A 50 17.22 9.87 -13.51
C THR A 50 17.53 8.49 -14.09
N GLU A 51 16.75 8.04 -15.07
CA GLU A 51 17.02 6.79 -15.81
C GLU A 51 18.34 6.82 -16.60
N ASN A 52 18.95 8.00 -16.81
CA ASN A 52 20.19 8.16 -17.54
C ASN A 52 21.42 8.22 -16.63
N GLY A 53 21.24 8.34 -15.33
CA GLY A 53 22.30 8.41 -14.33
C GLY A 53 21.94 9.27 -13.12
N ALA A 54 22.84 9.29 -12.15
CA ALA A 54 22.76 10.15 -10.98
C ALA A 54 23.79 11.28 -11.11
N ALA A 55 23.33 12.52 -10.89
CA ALA A 55 24.21 13.69 -10.90
C ALA A 55 25.19 13.64 -9.73
N GLU A 56 26.44 14.05 -9.98
CA GLU A 56 27.45 14.25 -8.94
C GLU A 56 27.22 15.57 -8.20
N PRO A 57 27.65 15.69 -6.93
CA PRO A 57 27.56 16.94 -6.21
C PRO A 57 28.36 18.05 -6.92
N LEU A 58 27.76 19.23 -7.06
CA LEU A 58 28.41 20.38 -7.65
C LEU A 58 29.57 20.92 -6.76
N PRO A 59 30.55 21.62 -7.31
CA PRO A 59 31.75 22.08 -6.56
C PRO A 59 31.47 22.95 -5.34
N GLN A 60 30.32 23.64 -5.32
CA GLN A 60 29.89 24.45 -4.17
C GLN A 60 29.25 23.65 -3.04
N SER A 61 29.10 22.34 -3.21
CA SER A 61 28.53 21.47 -2.20
C SER A 61 29.42 21.35 -0.97
N THR A 62 28.80 21.27 0.20
CA THR A 62 29.45 21.01 1.49
C THR A 62 28.99 19.65 2.04
N LYS A 63 29.52 19.26 3.21
CA LYS A 63 29.12 18.00 3.87
C LYS A 63 27.64 18.01 4.29
N ASP A 64 27.10 19.16 4.68
CA ASP A 64 25.77 19.31 5.24
C ASP A 64 24.74 19.89 4.25
N LEU A 65 25.21 20.37 3.09
CA LEU A 65 24.39 20.95 2.03
C LEU A 65 24.99 20.62 0.67
N GLN A 66 24.27 19.87 -0.13
CA GLN A 66 24.70 19.44 -1.46
C GLN A 66 23.80 20.01 -2.55
N PHE A 67 24.41 20.35 -3.66
CA PHE A 67 23.75 20.85 -4.85
C PHE A 67 23.98 19.88 -6.01
N PHE A 68 22.93 19.60 -6.78
CA PHE A 68 22.97 18.70 -7.92
C PHE A 68 22.37 19.37 -9.15
N ASP A 69 22.96 19.16 -10.31
CA ASP A 69 22.36 19.59 -11.57
C ASP A 69 21.17 18.68 -11.93
N VAL A 70 20.00 19.28 -12.12
CA VAL A 70 18.78 18.57 -12.53
C VAL A 70 18.43 18.80 -14.01
N GLY A 71 19.36 19.32 -14.80
CA GLY A 71 19.21 19.48 -16.25
C GLY A 71 18.29 20.61 -16.71
N THR A 72 17.77 21.45 -15.82
CA THR A 72 16.78 22.52 -16.14
C THR A 72 17.29 23.91 -15.84
N LYS A 73 18.62 24.12 -15.78
CA LYS A 73 19.29 25.32 -15.21
C LYS A 73 18.91 25.59 -13.74
N LYS A 74 18.26 24.64 -13.08
CA LYS A 74 17.99 24.65 -11.66
C LYS A 74 18.88 23.62 -10.99
N THR A 75 19.28 23.94 -9.79
CA THR A 75 20.05 23.02 -8.92
C THR A 75 19.08 22.43 -7.88
N ALA A 76 19.14 21.11 -7.68
CA ALA A 76 18.54 20.51 -6.49
C ALA A 76 19.40 20.84 -5.28
N GLU A 77 18.74 21.25 -4.22
CA GLU A 77 19.35 21.47 -2.91
C GLU A 77 18.94 20.32 -1.99
N VAL A 78 19.92 19.62 -1.44
CA VAL A 78 19.70 18.44 -0.58
C VAL A 78 20.49 18.66 0.72
N GLN A 79 19.84 18.56 1.86
CA GLN A 79 20.47 18.87 3.15
C GLN A 79 20.13 17.85 4.24
N GLY A 80 20.97 17.81 5.27
CA GLY A 80 20.74 16.98 6.44
C GLY A 80 20.59 15.48 6.12
N ALA A 81 19.55 14.84 6.63
CA ALA A 81 19.31 13.42 6.43
C ALA A 81 19.05 13.04 4.96
N GLU A 82 18.51 13.96 4.15
CA GLU A 82 18.22 13.68 2.74
C GLU A 82 19.47 13.38 1.92
N ILE A 83 20.67 13.85 2.35
CA ILE A 83 21.95 13.54 1.70
C ILE A 83 22.23 12.04 1.79
N ALA A 84 22.08 11.46 3.00
CA ALA A 84 22.27 10.03 3.21
C ALA A 84 21.20 9.20 2.47
N GLN A 85 19.96 9.65 2.51
CA GLN A 85 18.82 9.01 1.82
C GLN A 85 19.03 8.99 0.30
N ARG A 86 19.48 10.11 -0.29
CA ARG A 86 19.81 10.17 -1.71
C ARG A 86 21.00 9.24 -2.05
N GLY A 87 22.02 9.21 -1.19
CA GLY A 87 23.14 8.29 -1.34
C GLY A 87 22.69 6.82 -1.35
N ALA A 88 21.76 6.45 -0.46
CA ALA A 88 21.18 5.13 -0.41
C ALA A 88 20.37 4.79 -1.68
N LEU A 89 19.61 5.75 -2.23
CA LEU A 89 18.91 5.60 -3.50
C LEU A 89 19.88 5.28 -4.64
N VAL A 90 20.95 6.07 -4.77
CA VAL A 90 21.96 5.86 -5.82
C VAL A 90 22.64 4.51 -5.66
N ALA A 91 22.98 4.14 -4.42
CA ALA A 91 23.60 2.83 -4.13
C ALA A 91 22.65 1.66 -4.46
N ALA A 92 21.37 1.78 -4.18
CA ALA A 92 20.37 0.76 -4.51
C ALA A 92 20.24 0.55 -6.03
N ILE A 93 20.19 1.65 -6.80
CA ILE A 93 20.15 1.58 -8.27
C ILE A 93 21.44 0.97 -8.82
N GLN A 94 22.61 1.42 -8.33
CA GLN A 94 23.92 0.88 -8.76
C GLN A 94 24.08 -0.60 -8.37
N GLY A 95 23.51 -1.01 -7.23
CA GLY A 95 23.48 -2.40 -6.82
C GLY A 95 22.79 -3.29 -7.84
N LYS A 96 21.60 -2.90 -8.28
CA LYS A 96 20.82 -3.61 -9.32
C LYS A 96 21.44 -3.50 -10.70
N ALA A 97 22.10 -2.38 -11.01
CA ALA A 97 22.79 -2.16 -12.29
C ALA A 97 24.00 -3.06 -12.52
N ARG A 98 24.35 -3.93 -11.55
CA ARG A 98 25.36 -4.99 -11.76
C ARG A 98 24.82 -6.15 -12.58
N ASP A 99 23.53 -6.38 -12.51
CA ASP A 99 22.84 -7.52 -13.15
C ASP A 99 21.98 -7.12 -14.36
N MET A 100 21.73 -5.81 -14.53
CA MET A 100 20.94 -5.25 -15.61
C MET A 100 21.44 -3.86 -16.02
N ASP A 101 20.94 -3.28 -17.12
CA ASP A 101 21.28 -1.92 -17.49
C ASP A 101 20.77 -0.90 -16.47
N TYR A 102 21.42 0.28 -16.41
CA TYR A 102 21.11 1.30 -15.40
C TYR A 102 19.65 1.80 -15.47
N LYS A 103 19.10 1.91 -16.68
CA LYS A 103 17.70 2.34 -16.89
C LYS A 103 16.74 1.32 -16.29
N ALA A 104 16.95 0.02 -16.56
CA ALA A 104 16.13 -1.04 -15.98
C ALA A 104 16.28 -1.10 -14.45
N ALA A 105 17.50 -0.89 -13.92
CA ALA A 105 17.74 -0.81 -12.48
C ALA A 105 17.00 0.35 -11.82
N PHE A 106 17.03 1.54 -12.43
CA PHE A 106 16.28 2.71 -11.96
C PHE A 106 14.77 2.44 -11.95
N GLN A 107 14.23 1.89 -13.05
CA GLN A 107 12.81 1.55 -13.14
C GLN A 107 12.41 0.50 -12.08
N SER A 108 13.24 -0.52 -11.88
CA SER A 108 13.01 -1.55 -10.86
C SER A 108 12.94 -0.95 -9.44
N VAL A 109 13.84 -0.02 -9.10
CA VAL A 109 13.81 0.67 -7.80
C VAL A 109 12.57 1.55 -7.67
N ALA A 110 12.20 2.28 -8.71
CA ALA A 110 10.99 3.11 -8.71
C ALA A 110 9.72 2.27 -8.53
N GLU A 111 9.64 1.10 -9.19
CA GLU A 111 8.53 0.17 -9.04
C GLU A 111 8.44 -0.43 -7.63
N GLU A 112 9.57 -0.78 -7.01
CA GLU A 112 9.60 -1.29 -5.62
C GLU A 112 9.11 -0.23 -4.63
N VAL A 113 9.56 1.02 -4.78
CA VAL A 113 9.10 2.12 -3.93
C VAL A 113 7.61 2.37 -4.12
N ALA A 114 7.13 2.40 -5.37
CA ALA A 114 5.71 2.57 -5.68
C ALA A 114 4.84 1.45 -5.07
N TYR A 115 5.30 0.22 -5.20
CA TYR A 115 4.63 -0.95 -4.63
C TYR A 115 4.56 -0.88 -3.10
N THR A 116 5.65 -0.52 -2.44
CA THR A 116 5.71 -0.37 -0.98
C THR A 116 4.68 0.65 -0.49
N TRP A 117 4.60 1.81 -1.13
CA TRP A 117 3.65 2.85 -0.73
C TRP A 117 2.20 2.50 -1.06
N PHE A 118 1.95 1.86 -2.21
CA PHE A 118 0.62 1.36 -2.55
C PHE A 118 0.09 0.40 -1.49
N ASN A 119 0.88 -0.59 -1.10
CA ASN A 119 0.48 -1.57 -0.11
C ASN A 119 0.20 -0.95 1.25
N ARG A 120 1.01 0.02 1.69
CA ARG A 120 0.80 0.73 2.95
C ARG A 120 -0.47 1.56 2.96
N MET A 121 -0.75 2.27 1.87
CA MET A 121 -1.99 3.02 1.74
C MET A 121 -3.21 2.11 1.75
N ALA A 122 -3.17 1.01 1.01
CA ALA A 122 -4.25 0.02 0.98
C ALA A 122 -4.50 -0.61 2.37
N ALA A 123 -3.43 -0.98 3.08
CA ALA A 123 -3.53 -1.53 4.43
C ALA A 123 -4.08 -0.51 5.43
N ILE A 124 -3.58 0.72 5.41
CA ILE A 124 -4.06 1.79 6.31
C ILE A 124 -5.52 2.12 5.99
N ARG A 125 -5.93 2.16 4.71
CA ARG A 125 -7.34 2.38 4.34
C ARG A 125 -8.24 1.30 4.93
N PHE A 126 -7.85 0.05 4.80
CA PHE A 126 -8.59 -1.06 5.40
C PHE A 126 -8.65 -0.97 6.93
N MET A 127 -7.52 -0.63 7.57
CA MET A 127 -7.45 -0.52 9.03
C MET A 127 -8.28 0.66 9.57
N GLU A 128 -8.28 1.82 8.90
CA GLU A 128 -9.04 2.98 9.38
C GLU A 128 -10.55 2.78 9.24
N VAL A 129 -11.01 2.12 8.17
CA VAL A 129 -12.45 1.86 7.96
C VAL A 129 -12.99 0.85 8.97
N ASN A 130 -12.15 -0.11 9.41
CA ASN A 130 -12.55 -1.17 10.33
C ASN A 130 -12.12 -0.92 11.80
N ASP A 131 -11.74 0.30 12.15
CA ASP A 131 -11.28 0.67 13.51
C ASP A 131 -10.11 -0.18 14.04
N TYR A 132 -9.24 -0.67 13.14
CA TYR A 132 -8.06 -1.48 13.52
C TYR A 132 -6.83 -0.64 13.84
N LEU A 133 -6.88 0.67 13.60
CA LEU A 133 -5.80 1.57 14.02
C LEU A 133 -5.82 1.75 15.54
N PRO A 134 -4.66 1.67 16.23
CA PRO A 134 -4.61 1.81 17.69
C PRO A 134 -5.19 3.12 18.22
N SER A 135 -5.04 4.21 17.46
CA SER A 135 -5.57 5.53 17.81
C SER A 135 -7.05 5.71 17.46
N ARG A 136 -7.60 4.86 16.60
CA ARG A 136 -8.92 5.01 15.97
C ARG A 136 -9.10 6.31 15.18
N ILE A 137 -8.01 7.03 14.89
CA ILE A 137 -8.04 8.25 14.08
C ILE A 137 -7.81 7.90 12.63
N ARG A 138 -8.67 8.39 11.74
CA ARG A 138 -8.54 8.15 10.31
C ARG A 138 -7.34 8.87 9.74
N VAL A 139 -6.50 8.12 9.03
CA VAL A 139 -5.22 8.58 8.50
C VAL A 139 -5.36 9.16 7.10
N LEU A 140 -6.15 8.53 6.23
CA LEU A 140 -6.33 8.91 4.83
C LEU A 140 -7.63 9.67 4.58
N SER A 141 -8.58 9.61 5.50
CA SER A 141 -9.91 10.18 5.37
C SER A 141 -10.38 10.86 6.66
N SER A 142 -11.62 11.31 6.69
CA SER A 142 -12.28 11.85 7.89
C SER A 142 -13.55 11.06 8.19
N GLU A 143 -13.91 10.95 9.45
CA GLU A 143 -15.23 10.45 9.89
C GLU A 143 -16.36 11.40 9.51
N ASN A 144 -16.05 12.68 9.29
CA ASN A 144 -17.04 13.68 8.89
C ASN A 144 -17.29 13.60 7.38
N PRO A 145 -18.49 13.21 6.93
CA PRO A 145 -18.82 13.12 5.51
C PRO A 145 -18.57 14.45 4.78
N GLY A 146 -17.87 14.40 3.65
CA GLY A 146 -17.57 15.56 2.82
C GLY A 146 -16.38 16.40 3.26
N LYS A 147 -15.72 16.08 4.36
CA LYS A 147 -14.45 16.71 4.76
C LYS A 147 -13.29 16.03 4.02
N LEU A 148 -12.54 16.80 3.24
CA LEU A 148 -11.36 16.30 2.51
C LEU A 148 -10.14 16.14 3.40
N GLU A 149 -9.98 17.01 4.42
CA GLU A 149 -8.85 16.96 5.32
C GLU A 149 -8.95 15.72 6.22
N PRO A 150 -7.96 14.83 6.22
CA PRO A 150 -7.94 13.67 7.10
C PRO A 150 -7.95 14.06 8.58
N ASP A 151 -8.61 13.27 9.42
CA ASP A 151 -8.65 13.52 10.86
C ASP A 151 -7.25 13.51 11.48
N PHE A 152 -6.36 12.74 10.92
CA PHE A 152 -4.94 12.68 11.26
C PHE A 152 -4.21 14.03 11.14
N VAL A 153 -4.58 14.87 10.16
CA VAL A 153 -4.04 16.22 9.99
C VAL A 153 -4.75 17.20 10.92
N THR A 154 -6.04 17.00 11.13
CA THR A 154 -6.85 17.86 12.00
C THR A 154 -6.40 17.76 13.45
N THR A 155 -6.23 16.53 13.97
CA THR A 155 -5.90 16.22 15.37
C THR A 155 -4.61 15.40 15.49
N PRO A 156 -3.45 15.91 15.02
CA PRO A 156 -2.22 15.12 14.91
C PRO A 156 -1.66 14.63 16.26
N PHE A 157 -1.98 15.32 17.35
CA PHE A 157 -1.51 14.96 18.69
C PHE A 157 -2.33 13.85 19.35
N ASP A 158 -3.57 13.63 18.86
CA ASP A 158 -4.46 12.57 19.35
C ASP A 158 -4.17 11.24 18.64
N ALA A 159 -3.40 11.27 17.56
CA ALA A 159 -3.04 10.08 16.77
C ALA A 159 -2.13 9.08 17.50
N GLY A 160 -1.74 9.37 18.73
CA GLY A 160 -0.91 8.48 19.53
C GLY A 160 0.49 8.24 18.98
N LEU A 161 1.00 9.14 18.12
CA LEU A 161 2.36 9.05 17.59
C LEU A 161 3.39 9.54 18.59
N ASP A 162 4.52 8.85 18.65
CA ASP A 162 5.67 9.20 19.49
C ASP A 162 6.47 10.34 18.82
N LEU A 163 5.93 11.57 18.93
CA LEU A 163 6.56 12.76 18.37
C LEU A 163 7.54 13.35 19.40
N THR A 164 8.77 13.54 18.97
CA THR A 164 9.78 14.30 19.72
C THR A 164 9.37 15.77 19.86
N PRO A 165 9.92 16.53 20.83
CA PRO A 165 9.63 17.95 20.96
C PRO A 165 9.84 18.74 19.66
N ALA A 166 10.93 18.49 18.94
CA ALA A 166 11.23 19.14 17.67
C ALA A 166 10.20 18.80 16.57
N GLU A 167 9.68 17.57 16.55
CA GLU A 167 8.62 17.16 15.63
C GLU A 167 7.28 17.79 15.98
N ARG A 168 6.96 17.95 17.27
CA ARG A 168 5.76 18.69 17.73
C ARG A 168 5.81 20.14 17.28
N ASP A 169 6.95 20.80 17.46
CA ASP A 169 7.16 22.17 16.98
C ASP A 169 7.03 22.27 15.45
N ARG A 170 7.52 21.25 14.72
CA ARG A 170 7.37 21.17 13.28
C ARG A 170 5.91 20.99 12.86
N VAL A 171 5.14 20.15 13.55
CA VAL A 171 3.69 19.99 13.34
C VAL A 171 2.98 21.33 13.45
N LEU A 172 3.20 22.07 14.55
CA LEU A 172 2.58 23.37 14.76
C LEU A 172 2.95 24.37 13.66
N ARG A 173 4.25 24.48 13.35
CA ARG A 173 4.73 25.37 12.28
C ARG A 173 4.12 25.03 10.92
N LEU A 174 4.06 23.76 10.53
CA LEU A 174 3.48 23.35 9.24
C LEU A 174 1.96 23.65 9.18
N LYS A 175 1.25 23.54 10.30
CA LYS A 175 -0.16 23.98 10.39
C LYS A 175 -0.29 25.48 10.24
N ASP A 176 0.51 26.27 10.96
CA ASP A 176 0.48 27.73 10.91
C ASP A 176 0.84 28.27 9.51
N GLU A 177 1.76 27.62 8.82
CA GLU A 177 2.16 27.93 7.44
C GLU A 177 1.19 27.36 6.37
N ASN A 178 0.12 26.67 6.77
CA ASN A 178 -0.81 25.98 5.88
C ASN A 178 -0.14 24.99 4.91
N ARG A 179 0.97 24.35 5.32
CA ARG A 179 1.71 23.33 4.57
C ARG A 179 1.19 21.94 4.92
N LEU A 180 -0.10 21.73 4.68
CA LEU A 180 -0.81 20.57 5.19
C LEU A 180 -0.39 19.25 4.53
N ASP A 181 -0.01 19.26 3.25
CA ASP A 181 0.50 18.04 2.58
C ASP A 181 1.86 17.60 3.13
N GLU A 182 2.74 18.55 3.52
CA GLU A 182 4.00 18.20 4.17
C GLU A 182 3.78 17.66 5.58
N LEU A 183 2.84 18.23 6.31
CA LEU A 183 2.41 17.71 7.59
C LEU A 183 1.86 16.30 7.45
N PHE A 184 0.94 16.09 6.51
CA PHE A 184 0.36 14.80 6.22
C PHE A 184 1.43 13.74 5.91
N ARG A 185 2.35 14.07 4.99
CA ARG A 185 3.45 13.17 4.63
C ARG A 185 4.32 12.80 5.84
N MET A 186 4.70 13.79 6.67
CA MET A 186 5.51 13.54 7.88
C MET A 186 4.80 12.60 8.85
N LEU A 187 3.53 12.87 9.13
CA LEU A 187 2.72 12.05 10.03
C LEU A 187 2.50 10.64 9.45
N PHE A 188 2.23 10.53 8.14
CA PHE A 188 2.02 9.24 7.47
C PHE A 188 3.24 8.33 7.56
N ILE A 189 4.44 8.87 7.36
CA ILE A 189 5.69 8.12 7.55
C ILE A 189 5.82 7.64 9.00
N LYS A 190 5.55 8.51 9.97
CA LYS A 190 5.57 8.15 11.39
C LYS A 190 4.56 7.05 11.73
N GLN A 191 3.35 7.13 11.17
CA GLN A 191 2.33 6.10 11.35
C GLN A 191 2.78 4.75 10.76
N CYS A 192 3.37 4.74 9.56
CA CYS A 192 3.90 3.52 8.98
C CYS A 192 5.01 2.90 9.83
N ASN A 193 5.92 3.73 10.36
CA ASN A 193 7.00 3.25 11.22
C ASN A 193 6.48 2.71 12.56
N LYS A 194 5.44 3.33 13.11
CA LYS A 194 4.77 2.80 14.31
C LYS A 194 4.04 1.48 14.03
N LEU A 195 3.39 1.37 12.89
CA LEU A 195 2.75 0.11 12.48
C LEU A 195 3.77 -0.99 12.20
N HIS A 196 4.99 -0.66 11.74
CA HIS A 196 6.08 -1.63 11.63
C HIS A 196 6.42 -2.29 12.97
N GLU A 197 6.44 -1.54 14.07
CA GLU A 197 6.71 -2.09 15.40
C GLU A 197 5.65 -3.12 15.84
N LEU A 198 4.40 -2.94 15.40
CA LEU A 198 3.27 -3.81 15.73
C LEU A 198 3.09 -4.95 14.73
N LEU A 199 3.33 -4.68 13.45
CA LEU A 199 3.08 -5.57 12.31
C LEU A 199 4.26 -5.56 11.34
N PRO A 200 5.46 -6.06 11.75
CA PRO A 200 6.68 -5.96 10.96
C PRO A 200 6.60 -6.68 9.60
N GLU A 201 5.82 -7.75 9.53
CA GLU A 201 5.60 -8.53 8.30
C GLU A 201 4.77 -7.77 7.25
N LEU A 202 3.88 -6.87 7.69
CA LEU A 202 2.99 -6.10 6.83
C LEU A 202 3.57 -4.72 6.49
N PHE A 203 4.21 -4.09 7.47
CA PHE A 203 4.88 -2.81 7.32
C PHE A 203 6.38 -3.00 7.47
N GLU A 204 7.05 -3.41 6.41
CA GLU A 204 8.52 -3.49 6.40
C GLU A 204 9.13 -2.15 6.80
N ALA A 205 10.28 -2.18 7.50
CA ALA A 205 11.00 -0.95 7.83
C ALA A 205 11.29 -0.19 6.54
N THR A 206 10.96 1.11 6.51
CA THR A 206 11.28 1.94 5.36
C THR A 206 12.80 2.04 5.20
N SER A 207 13.27 1.77 4.00
CA SER A 207 14.60 2.23 3.64
C SER A 207 14.58 3.75 3.53
N ASP A 208 15.65 4.40 3.95
CA ASP A 208 15.75 5.86 3.97
C ASP A 208 15.33 6.52 2.64
N TYR A 209 15.74 5.94 1.49
CA TYR A 209 15.37 6.49 0.18
C TYR A 209 13.89 6.29 -0.19
N THR A 210 13.21 5.31 0.39
CA THR A 210 11.77 5.10 0.17
C THR A 210 10.97 6.29 0.71
N GLU A 211 11.36 6.80 1.87
CA GLU A 211 10.75 7.99 2.47
C GLU A 211 11.05 9.25 1.66
N LEU A 212 12.28 9.38 1.15
CA LEU A 212 12.71 10.53 0.34
C LEU A 212 11.89 10.68 -0.94
N LEU A 213 11.51 9.55 -1.55
CA LEU A 213 10.75 9.51 -2.80
C LEU A 213 9.23 9.59 -2.63
N LEU A 214 8.73 9.56 -1.40
CA LEU A 214 7.29 9.66 -1.14
C LEU A 214 6.76 11.06 -1.45
N THR A 215 5.75 11.14 -2.31
CA THR A 215 5.03 12.36 -2.69
C THR A 215 3.55 12.21 -2.42
N LEU A 216 3.15 12.17 -1.15
CA LEU A 216 1.74 12.10 -0.80
C LEU A 216 1.13 13.49 -0.63
N SER A 217 -0.04 13.68 -1.23
CA SER A 217 -0.93 14.83 -1.05
C SER A 217 -2.35 14.32 -0.87
N PHE A 218 -3.09 14.91 0.06
CA PHE A 218 -4.52 14.72 0.19
C PHE A 218 -5.30 15.89 -0.42
N THR A 219 -4.64 17.02 -0.67
CA THR A 219 -5.23 18.20 -1.28
C THR A 219 -5.32 18.09 -2.80
N ASP A 220 -4.46 17.26 -3.40
CA ASP A 220 -4.46 17.01 -4.85
C ASP A 220 -5.58 16.02 -5.21
N LYS A 221 -6.58 16.51 -5.94
CA LYS A 221 -7.69 15.69 -6.43
C LYS A 221 -7.29 14.66 -7.49
N ASP A 222 -6.12 14.81 -8.12
CA ASP A 222 -5.51 13.83 -9.00
C ASP A 222 -4.47 12.97 -8.26
N GLY A 223 -4.44 13.06 -6.93
CA GLY A 223 -3.54 12.31 -6.06
C GLY A 223 -4.08 10.93 -5.67
N VAL A 224 -3.17 10.00 -5.37
CA VAL A 224 -3.51 8.61 -5.06
C VAL A 224 -4.39 8.50 -3.81
N VAL A 225 -4.17 9.36 -2.81
CA VAL A 225 -4.99 9.38 -1.57
C VAL A 225 -6.43 9.75 -1.88
N TYR A 226 -6.64 10.78 -2.71
CA TYR A 226 -7.99 11.21 -3.10
C TYR A 226 -8.74 10.09 -3.82
N HIS A 227 -8.14 9.48 -4.83
CA HIS A 227 -8.79 8.42 -5.60
C HIS A 227 -9.02 7.14 -4.77
N LEU A 228 -8.12 6.78 -3.85
CA LEU A 228 -8.32 5.65 -2.95
C LEU A 228 -9.56 5.82 -2.06
N THR A 229 -9.81 7.04 -1.61
CA THR A 229 -10.90 7.34 -0.67
C THR A 229 -12.22 7.70 -1.34
N HIS A 230 -12.22 8.01 -2.66
CA HIS A 230 -13.42 8.48 -3.37
C HIS A 230 -13.87 7.55 -4.50
N ASP A 231 -12.94 6.89 -5.21
CA ASP A 231 -13.29 6.02 -6.34
C ASP A 231 -13.73 4.63 -5.90
N ILE A 232 -13.21 4.16 -4.76
CA ILE A 232 -13.61 2.89 -4.16
C ILE A 232 -14.59 3.21 -3.03
N PRO A 233 -15.82 2.69 -3.07
CA PRO A 233 -16.78 2.87 -1.98
C PRO A 233 -16.20 2.43 -0.64
N GLU A 234 -16.37 3.25 0.40
CA GLU A 234 -15.92 2.89 1.75
C GLU A 234 -16.54 1.58 2.23
N SER A 235 -17.80 1.34 1.85
CA SER A 235 -18.49 0.09 2.14
C SER A 235 -17.78 -1.16 1.64
N ASP A 236 -16.98 -1.07 0.58
CA ASP A 236 -16.23 -2.21 0.07
C ASP A 236 -15.09 -2.63 1.00
N PHE A 237 -14.59 -1.70 1.82
CA PHE A 237 -13.58 -1.95 2.86
C PHE A 237 -14.20 -2.35 4.21
N ASP A 238 -15.46 -2.02 4.46
CA ASP A 238 -16.10 -2.20 5.76
C ASP A 238 -16.59 -3.65 5.94
N ILE A 239 -15.85 -4.41 6.75
CA ILE A 239 -16.20 -5.78 7.14
C ILE A 239 -16.72 -5.87 8.57
N ALA A 240 -16.76 -4.77 9.31
CA ALA A 240 -17.15 -4.72 10.72
C ALA A 240 -18.64 -4.41 10.91
N HIS A 241 -19.23 -3.63 10.00
CA HIS A 241 -20.60 -3.18 10.12
C HIS A 241 -21.53 -3.99 9.22
N THR A 242 -22.66 -4.40 9.79
CA THR A 242 -23.71 -5.09 9.05
C THR A 242 -24.65 -4.04 8.48
N GLY A 243 -24.87 -4.06 7.17
CA GLY A 243 -25.81 -3.17 6.50
C GLY A 243 -27.28 -3.43 6.89
N GLU A 244 -28.19 -2.54 6.47
CA GLU A 244 -29.62 -2.63 6.77
C GLU A 244 -30.28 -3.95 6.32
N ASN A 245 -29.72 -4.59 5.31
CA ASN A 245 -30.15 -5.91 4.80
C ASN A 245 -29.59 -7.10 5.59
N GLY A 246 -28.88 -6.88 6.70
CA GLY A 246 -28.26 -7.92 7.51
C GLY A 246 -27.00 -8.55 6.89
N LYS A 247 -26.45 -8.00 5.79
CA LYS A 247 -25.23 -8.46 5.13
C LYS A 247 -24.10 -7.46 5.37
N THR A 248 -22.88 -7.96 5.51
CA THR A 248 -21.68 -7.12 5.55
C THR A 248 -21.31 -6.73 4.12
N PRO A 249 -21.25 -5.43 3.78
CA PRO A 249 -21.01 -5.01 2.40
C PRO A 249 -19.56 -5.28 1.95
N GLY A 250 -18.59 -5.11 2.84
CA GLY A 250 -17.16 -5.27 2.54
C GLY A 250 -16.68 -6.72 2.61
N GLN A 251 -15.55 -6.94 1.97
CA GLN A 251 -14.88 -8.25 1.91
C GLN A 251 -13.40 -8.09 2.25
N VAL A 252 -12.87 -8.96 3.11
CA VAL A 252 -11.43 -9.03 3.43
C VAL A 252 -10.56 -9.16 2.16
N GLU A 253 -11.09 -9.83 1.16
CA GLU A 253 -10.41 -10.04 -0.12
C GLU A 253 -10.08 -8.75 -0.88
N ILE A 254 -10.63 -7.59 -0.51
CA ILE A 254 -10.34 -6.32 -1.18
C ILE A 254 -8.82 -6.04 -1.20
N ILE A 255 -8.11 -6.37 -0.12
CA ILE A 255 -6.65 -6.22 -0.05
C ILE A 255 -5.98 -7.08 -1.12
N GLY A 256 -6.41 -8.33 -1.25
CA GLY A 256 -5.89 -9.24 -2.26
C GLY A 256 -6.23 -8.82 -3.68
N TRP A 257 -7.45 -8.29 -3.91
CA TRP A 257 -7.83 -7.77 -5.22
C TRP A 257 -7.05 -6.51 -5.60
N LEU A 258 -6.84 -5.57 -4.68
CA LEU A 258 -5.98 -4.40 -4.91
C LEU A 258 -4.59 -4.83 -5.33
N TYR A 259 -3.99 -5.77 -4.60
CA TYR A 259 -2.68 -6.32 -4.90
C TYR A 259 -2.62 -7.03 -6.27
N GLN A 260 -3.59 -7.89 -6.57
CA GLN A 260 -3.65 -8.59 -7.84
C GLN A 260 -3.83 -7.63 -9.02
N TYR A 261 -4.69 -6.61 -8.87
CA TYR A 261 -4.95 -5.65 -9.94
C TYR A 261 -3.79 -4.67 -10.13
N TYR A 262 -3.08 -4.30 -9.08
CA TYR A 262 -1.84 -3.53 -9.19
C TYR A 262 -0.83 -4.23 -10.12
N ASN A 263 -0.75 -5.54 -10.07
CA ASN A 263 0.16 -6.36 -10.87
C ASN A 263 -0.40 -6.80 -12.23
N THR A 264 -1.56 -6.28 -12.67
CA THR A 264 -2.19 -6.68 -13.95
C THR A 264 -1.28 -6.41 -15.14
N GLU A 265 -0.72 -5.22 -15.26
CA GLU A 265 0.14 -4.86 -16.40
C GLU A 265 1.45 -5.66 -16.44
N PRO A 266 2.23 -5.78 -15.35
CA PRO A 266 3.40 -6.65 -15.32
C PRO A 266 3.07 -8.10 -15.68
N LYS A 267 1.91 -8.59 -15.25
CA LYS A 267 1.42 -9.94 -15.58
C LYS A 267 1.17 -10.09 -17.07
N ASP A 268 0.47 -9.14 -17.68
CA ASP A 268 0.16 -9.16 -19.11
C ASP A 268 1.43 -9.10 -19.96
N GLU A 269 2.41 -8.28 -19.57
CA GLU A 269 3.73 -8.23 -20.19
C GLU A 269 4.46 -9.57 -20.14
N VAL A 270 4.49 -10.21 -18.95
CA VAL A 270 5.12 -11.51 -18.78
C VAL A 270 4.46 -12.57 -19.68
N PHE A 271 3.14 -12.61 -19.71
CA PHE A 271 2.43 -13.56 -20.58
C PHE A 271 2.64 -13.27 -22.08
N ALA A 272 2.76 -11.99 -22.46
CA ALA A 272 3.10 -11.62 -23.84
C ALA A 272 4.53 -12.09 -24.22
N LEU A 273 5.50 -12.04 -23.29
CA LEU A 273 6.85 -12.53 -23.49
C LEU A 273 6.88 -14.07 -23.55
N LEU A 274 6.13 -14.75 -22.70
CA LEU A 274 6.00 -16.21 -22.71
C LEU A 274 5.47 -16.73 -24.06
N LYS A 275 4.48 -16.05 -24.64
CA LYS A 275 3.96 -16.36 -25.99
C LYS A 275 5.04 -16.24 -27.07
N LYS A 276 6.09 -15.44 -26.83
CA LYS A 276 7.26 -15.30 -27.71
C LYS A 276 8.43 -16.23 -27.33
N ASN A 277 8.20 -17.21 -26.44
CA ASN A 277 9.21 -18.13 -25.90
C ASN A 277 10.38 -17.42 -25.17
N VAL A 278 10.15 -16.24 -24.60
CA VAL A 278 11.12 -15.56 -23.75
C VAL A 278 10.99 -16.07 -22.33
N LYS A 279 12.09 -16.48 -21.71
CA LYS A 279 12.12 -16.98 -20.32
C LYS A 279 11.75 -15.87 -19.34
N ILE A 280 10.99 -16.23 -18.30
CA ILE A 280 10.67 -15.31 -17.19
C ILE A 280 11.95 -15.08 -16.38
N THR A 281 12.27 -13.82 -16.07
CA THR A 281 13.34 -13.46 -15.16
C THR A 281 12.86 -13.61 -13.70
N LYS A 282 13.81 -13.71 -12.76
CA LYS A 282 13.52 -13.87 -11.32
C LYS A 282 12.60 -12.74 -10.80
N GLU A 283 12.82 -11.51 -11.22
CA GLU A 283 12.08 -10.32 -10.83
C GLU A 283 10.63 -10.33 -11.33
N ARG A 284 10.37 -11.06 -12.43
CA ARG A 284 9.04 -11.16 -13.05
C ARG A 284 8.24 -12.39 -12.59
N ILE A 285 8.84 -13.32 -11.86
CA ILE A 285 8.13 -14.49 -11.31
C ILE A 285 6.94 -14.07 -10.44
N PRO A 286 7.05 -13.12 -9.50
CA PRO A 286 5.90 -12.68 -8.69
C PRO A 286 4.72 -12.24 -9.54
N ALA A 287 4.92 -11.40 -10.54
CA ALA A 287 3.85 -10.92 -11.42
C ALA A 287 3.15 -12.07 -12.18
N ALA A 288 3.90 -13.11 -12.56
CA ALA A 288 3.34 -14.27 -13.27
C ALA A 288 2.56 -15.22 -12.36
N THR A 289 2.96 -15.37 -11.11
CA THR A 289 2.44 -16.39 -10.18
C THR A 289 1.44 -15.87 -9.17
N GLN A 290 1.37 -14.55 -8.98
CA GLN A 290 0.42 -13.93 -8.06
C GLN A 290 -1.01 -14.11 -8.57
N LEU A 291 -1.73 -15.01 -7.92
CA LEU A 291 -3.15 -15.22 -8.12
C LEU A 291 -3.80 -15.23 -6.74
N PHE A 292 -4.76 -14.35 -6.54
CA PHE A 292 -5.57 -14.38 -5.33
C PHE A 292 -6.56 -15.54 -5.42
N THR A 293 -6.51 -16.44 -4.45
CA THR A 293 -7.38 -17.63 -4.46
C THR A 293 -8.84 -17.21 -4.20
N PRO A 294 -9.79 -17.54 -5.08
CA PRO A 294 -11.19 -17.21 -4.87
C PRO A 294 -11.73 -17.76 -3.54
N ASP A 295 -12.59 -17.00 -2.86
CA ASP A 295 -13.18 -17.33 -1.56
C ASP A 295 -13.77 -18.73 -1.50
N TRP A 296 -14.53 -19.14 -2.50
CA TRP A 296 -15.16 -20.46 -2.53
C TRP A 296 -14.15 -21.62 -2.47
N ILE A 297 -12.94 -21.44 -3.03
CA ILE A 297 -11.87 -22.46 -2.96
C ILE A 297 -11.31 -22.49 -1.54
N VAL A 298 -11.02 -21.33 -0.95
CA VAL A 298 -10.50 -21.21 0.41
C VAL A 298 -11.50 -21.82 1.39
N ARG A 299 -12.76 -21.46 1.25
CA ARG A 299 -13.85 -21.99 2.07
C ARG A 299 -13.98 -23.50 1.95
N TYR A 300 -13.98 -24.03 0.72
CA TYR A 300 -14.01 -25.47 0.48
C TYR A 300 -12.83 -26.18 1.15
N MET A 301 -11.63 -25.63 1.05
CA MET A 301 -10.44 -26.20 1.67
C MET A 301 -10.55 -26.19 3.20
N VAL A 302 -10.95 -25.07 3.81
CA VAL A 302 -11.08 -24.93 5.26
C VAL A 302 -12.17 -25.83 5.81
N GLU A 303 -13.35 -25.86 5.19
CA GLU A 303 -14.48 -26.70 5.62
C GLU A 303 -14.17 -28.19 5.53
N ASN A 304 -13.45 -28.60 4.47
CA ASN A 304 -13.09 -30.03 4.27
C ASN A 304 -11.83 -30.48 4.99
N SER A 305 -11.08 -29.59 5.63
CA SER A 305 -9.92 -29.92 6.46
C SER A 305 -10.18 -29.64 7.94
N LEU A 306 -10.00 -28.40 8.37
CA LEU A 306 -10.19 -27.99 9.76
C LEU A 306 -11.63 -28.18 10.26
N GLY A 307 -12.61 -27.84 9.43
CA GLY A 307 -14.01 -28.02 9.75
C GLY A 307 -14.36 -29.48 10.01
N ARG A 308 -13.86 -30.40 9.19
CA ARG A 308 -14.03 -31.85 9.41
C ARG A 308 -13.38 -32.34 10.70
N LEU A 309 -12.15 -31.86 11.00
CA LEU A 309 -11.47 -32.20 12.23
C LEU A 309 -12.24 -31.71 13.44
N PHE A 310 -12.76 -30.48 13.39
CA PHE A 310 -13.54 -29.89 14.46
C PHE A 310 -14.83 -30.66 14.72
N VAL A 311 -15.61 -30.99 13.68
CA VAL A 311 -16.85 -31.78 13.79
C VAL A 311 -16.57 -33.18 14.36
N ASN A 312 -15.51 -33.84 13.88
CA ASN A 312 -15.14 -35.16 14.38
C ASN A 312 -14.72 -35.13 15.86
N ALA A 313 -13.99 -34.11 16.27
CA ALA A 313 -13.59 -33.90 17.67
C ALA A 313 -14.81 -33.68 18.58
N GLN A 314 -15.79 -32.85 18.14
CA GLN A 314 -17.03 -32.64 18.90
C GLN A 314 -17.89 -33.89 18.98
N CYS A 315 -18.01 -34.66 17.89
CA CYS A 315 -18.75 -35.93 17.92
C CYS A 315 -18.13 -36.95 18.87
N SER A 316 -16.80 -36.97 19.02
CA SER A 316 -16.09 -37.84 19.96
C SER A 316 -16.38 -37.47 21.41
N VAL A 317 -16.38 -36.15 21.75
CA VAL A 317 -16.68 -35.66 23.11
C VAL A 317 -18.12 -35.97 23.50
N VAL A 318 -19.08 -35.82 22.58
CA VAL A 318 -20.51 -36.15 22.84
C VAL A 318 -20.69 -37.63 23.07
N SER A 319 -19.95 -38.50 22.39
CA SER A 319 -20.04 -39.97 22.60
C SER A 319 -19.51 -40.44 23.94
N GLU A 320 -18.54 -39.75 24.52
CA GLU A 320 -17.98 -40.06 25.84
C GLU A 320 -18.84 -39.61 27.02
N GLN A 321 -19.78 -38.64 26.78
CA GLN A 321 -20.70 -38.18 27.84
C GLN A 321 -21.92 -39.07 27.99
N TRP A 322 -22.13 -40.07 27.14
CA TRP A 322 -23.28 -40.99 27.15
C TRP A 322 -22.89 -42.44 27.44
N THR A 323 -21.64 -42.70 27.84
CA THR A 323 -21.14 -43.97 28.38
C THR A 323 -20.80 -43.86 29.85
#